data_73409f10fdc376aa40cdddae776112e0
#
_entry.id   73409f10fdc376aa40cdddae776112e0
#
_cell.length_a   1.000
_cell.length_b   1.000
_cell.length_c   1.000
_cell.angle_alpha   90.00
_cell.angle_beta   90.00
_cell.angle_gamma   90.00
#
_symmetry.space_group_name_H-M   'P 1'
#
loop_
_entity.id
_entity.type
_entity.pdbx_description
1 polymer ?
#
loop_
_entity_poly.entity_id
_entity_poly.type
_entity_poly.pdbx_seq_one_letter_code
_entity_poly.pdbx_strand_id
1 'polypeptide(L)'
;YGPYGDPVRLEGKLFYAAKHVEDGENSYMVGWARRSESASSTQDVAAWGGNLVVQKILQKDNGELFLAPVDAVQDQFGTRRALLIEDAHLVVQAGSRYSYNDVFTCYESFAISGEFTFEGQGSFGLAFDFNGNSEKYKLISLIPSDGLLQLSFNEGGMLITEKEVELNPGQNYSFTYIQEGSVGVFYIDGEAALTVRIYGASG
;
A
#
# COMPACT_ATOMS: atom_id res chain seq x y z
N TYR A 1 -30.83 15.74 -2.72
CA TYR A 1 -30.15 14.77 -1.85
C TYR A 1 -30.93 13.47 -1.95
N GLY A 2 -30.35 12.44 -2.58
CA GLY A 2 -30.89 11.09 -2.63
C GLY A 2 -30.60 10.32 -1.34
N PRO A 3 -31.15 9.11 -1.18
CA PRO A 3 -30.74 8.26 -0.08
C PRO A 3 -29.24 7.96 -0.24
N TYR A 4 -28.49 8.21 0.81
CA TYR A 4 -27.07 7.83 0.85
C TYR A 4 -27.00 6.30 0.87
N GLY A 5 -26.16 5.73 -0.01
CA GLY A 5 -25.78 4.32 0.08
C GLY A 5 -24.98 4.04 1.37
N ASP A 6 -24.60 2.80 1.55
CA ASP A 6 -23.71 2.43 2.64
C ASP A 6 -22.37 3.19 2.52
N PRO A 7 -21.78 3.59 3.65
CA PRO A 7 -20.49 4.29 3.64
C PRO A 7 -19.39 3.44 2.99
N VAL A 8 -18.72 3.99 1.99
CA VAL A 8 -17.57 3.36 1.35
C VAL A 8 -16.29 3.87 2.01
N ARG A 9 -15.41 2.96 2.39
CA ARG A 9 -14.10 3.30 2.93
C ARG A 9 -13.14 3.57 1.77
N LEU A 10 -12.74 4.81 1.58
CA LEU A 10 -11.81 5.21 0.52
C LEU A 10 -10.36 4.76 0.79
N GLU A 11 -9.95 4.62 2.06
CA GLU A 11 -8.58 4.32 2.46
C GLU A 11 -8.51 3.53 3.79
N GLY A 12 -7.34 2.97 4.12
CA GLY A 12 -7.10 2.30 5.39
C GLY A 12 -7.03 3.26 6.58
N LYS A 13 -7.00 2.72 7.80
CA LYS A 13 -7.07 3.50 9.04
C LYS A 13 -5.86 4.40 9.32
N LEU A 14 -4.73 4.19 8.62
CA LEU A 14 -3.53 5.02 8.80
C LEU A 14 -3.62 6.36 8.06
N PHE A 15 -4.44 6.46 7.02
CA PHE A 15 -4.77 7.76 6.41
C PHE A 15 -5.83 8.45 7.26
N TYR A 16 -5.44 9.47 8.02
CA TYR A 16 -6.25 10.01 9.10
C TYR A 16 -6.52 11.50 8.95
N ALA A 17 -7.67 11.94 9.51
CA ALA A 17 -8.15 13.32 9.59
C ALA A 17 -8.09 14.08 8.26
N ALA A 18 -8.36 13.38 7.18
CA ALA A 18 -8.30 13.94 5.85
C ALA A 18 -9.33 15.06 5.65
N LYS A 19 -8.93 16.05 4.86
CA LYS A 19 -9.75 17.18 4.42
C LYS A 19 -9.76 17.26 2.91
N HIS A 20 -10.90 17.61 2.37
CA HIS A 20 -11.07 17.92 0.95
C HIS A 20 -10.49 19.31 0.65
N VAL A 21 -9.75 19.42 -0.45
CA VAL A 21 -9.16 20.66 -0.96
C VAL A 21 -9.30 20.67 -2.48
N GLU A 22 -9.53 21.82 -3.06
CA GLU A 22 -9.61 22.05 -4.50
C GLU A 22 -8.57 23.10 -4.94
N ASP A 23 -7.98 22.91 -6.11
CA ASP A 23 -7.09 23.91 -6.75
C ASP A 23 -7.76 24.63 -7.94
N GLY A 24 -9.05 24.39 -8.16
CA GLY A 24 -9.85 24.95 -9.26
C GLY A 24 -10.03 23.97 -10.44
N GLU A 25 -9.15 23.02 -10.62
CA GLU A 25 -9.21 21.99 -11.66
C GLU A 25 -9.36 20.58 -11.08
N ASN A 26 -8.74 20.35 -9.94
CA ASN A 26 -8.69 19.05 -9.30
C ASN A 26 -9.17 19.09 -7.86
N SER A 27 -9.68 17.98 -7.41
CA SER A 27 -10.07 17.74 -6.03
C SER A 27 -9.07 16.80 -5.36
N TYR A 28 -8.70 17.12 -4.13
CA TYR A 28 -7.72 16.35 -3.36
C TYR A 28 -8.24 16.01 -1.98
N MET A 29 -7.78 14.88 -1.48
CA MET A 29 -7.89 14.50 -0.08
C MET A 29 -6.52 14.68 0.57
N VAL A 30 -6.43 15.55 1.56
CA VAL A 30 -5.20 15.86 2.29
C VAL A 30 -5.35 15.38 3.73
N GLY A 31 -4.56 14.42 4.11
CA GLY A 31 -4.55 13.84 5.44
C GLY A 31 -3.14 13.56 5.91
N TRP A 32 -2.99 12.83 7.00
CA TRP A 32 -1.68 12.37 7.44
C TRP A 32 -1.64 10.87 7.67
N ALA A 33 -0.49 10.27 7.37
CA ALA A 33 -0.21 8.91 7.76
C ALA A 33 0.09 8.88 9.26
N ARG A 34 -0.81 8.29 10.05
CA ARG A 34 -0.62 8.14 11.50
C ARG A 34 0.65 7.35 11.81
N ARG A 35 1.30 7.69 12.92
CA ARG A 35 2.27 6.80 13.51
C ARG A 35 1.56 5.54 13.97
N SER A 36 2.10 4.38 13.62
CA SER A 36 1.62 3.13 14.18
C SER A 36 1.97 3.11 15.67
N GLU A 37 1.01 2.77 16.50
CA GLU A 37 1.29 2.45 17.89
C GLU A 37 2.14 1.17 17.88
N SER A 38 3.43 1.31 18.17
CA SER A 38 4.25 0.16 18.47
C SER A 38 3.77 -0.40 19.79
N ALA A 39 3.43 -1.68 19.83
CA ALA A 39 3.01 -2.36 21.05
C ALA A 39 4.05 -2.34 22.18
N SER A 40 5.26 -1.86 21.93
CA SER A 40 6.35 -1.77 22.89
C SER A 40 6.61 -0.37 23.46
N SER A 41 5.96 0.68 22.95
CA SER A 41 6.22 2.02 23.46
C SER A 41 5.21 2.42 24.53
N THR A 42 5.59 2.26 25.76
CA THR A 42 4.92 2.87 26.92
C THR A 42 5.04 4.41 26.94
N GLN A 43 5.54 5.02 25.87
CA GLN A 43 5.80 6.46 25.74
C GLN A 43 4.98 7.12 24.62
N ASP A 44 3.82 6.62 24.29
CA ASP A 44 2.99 7.06 23.16
C ASP A 44 2.30 8.40 23.30
N VAL A 45 2.95 9.37 23.85
CA VAL A 45 2.50 10.77 23.75
C VAL A 45 2.64 11.30 22.31
N ALA A 46 3.32 10.58 21.42
CA ALA A 46 3.63 10.98 20.04
C ALA A 46 2.74 10.36 18.96
N ALA A 47 1.71 9.62 19.30
CA ALA A 47 0.82 8.93 18.34
C ALA A 47 -0.02 9.88 17.44
N TRP A 48 -0.11 11.15 17.80
CA TRP A 48 -0.90 12.16 17.09
C TRP A 48 -0.15 12.86 15.95
N GLY A 49 1.11 12.58 15.74
CA GLY A 49 1.88 13.12 14.63
C GLY A 49 1.85 12.21 13.40
N GLY A 50 2.20 12.75 12.25
CA GLY A 50 2.32 11.96 11.02
C GLY A 50 2.89 12.78 9.87
N ASN A 51 3.20 12.11 8.77
CA ASN A 51 3.58 12.76 7.52
C ASN A 51 2.33 13.09 6.73
N LEU A 52 2.35 14.22 6.05
CA LEU A 52 1.29 14.62 5.15
C LEU A 52 1.21 13.63 3.97
N VAL A 53 -0.01 13.24 3.64
CA VAL A 53 -0.32 12.44 2.45
C VAL A 53 -1.39 13.18 1.66
N VAL A 54 -1.14 13.34 0.37
CA VAL A 54 -2.08 13.97 -0.56
C VAL A 54 -2.47 12.95 -1.61
N GLN A 55 -3.74 12.82 -1.85
CA GLN A 55 -4.31 11.94 -2.88
C GLN A 55 -5.31 12.72 -3.72
N LYS A 56 -5.35 12.46 -5.01
CA LYS A 56 -6.32 13.03 -5.94
C LYS A 56 -7.65 12.33 -5.78
N ILE A 57 -8.76 13.06 -5.77
CA ILE A 57 -10.10 12.48 -5.77
C ILE A 57 -10.56 12.39 -7.22
N LEU A 58 -10.94 11.20 -7.64
CA LEU A 58 -11.50 10.93 -8.95
C LEU A 58 -12.88 10.27 -8.81
N GLN A 59 -13.66 10.32 -9.88
CA GLN A 59 -14.98 9.72 -9.93
C GLN A 59 -15.07 8.73 -11.09
N LYS A 60 -15.58 7.53 -10.81
CA LYS A 60 -15.89 6.52 -11.81
C LYS A 60 -17.17 6.89 -12.57
N ASP A 61 -17.41 6.27 -13.72
CA ASP A 61 -18.60 6.48 -14.53
C ASP A 61 -19.91 6.18 -13.78
N ASN A 62 -19.87 5.28 -12.81
CA ASN A 62 -21.01 4.95 -11.95
C ASN A 62 -21.26 5.97 -10.84
N GLY A 63 -20.41 7.01 -10.73
CA GLY A 63 -20.49 8.06 -9.71
C GLY A 63 -19.71 7.78 -8.43
N GLU A 64 -19.11 6.61 -8.27
CA GLU A 64 -18.30 6.24 -7.12
C GLU A 64 -17.00 7.04 -7.08
N LEU A 65 -16.63 7.54 -5.89
CA LEU A 65 -15.37 8.26 -5.69
C LEU A 65 -14.27 7.30 -5.27
N PHE A 66 -13.07 7.57 -5.74
CA PHE A 66 -11.85 6.87 -5.32
C PHE A 66 -10.68 7.84 -5.19
N LEU A 67 -9.63 7.41 -4.51
CA LEU A 67 -8.40 8.17 -4.34
C LEU A 67 -7.34 7.62 -5.29
N ALA A 68 -6.61 8.53 -5.92
CA ALA A 68 -5.57 8.21 -6.90
C ALA A 68 -4.25 8.92 -6.54
N PRO A 69 -3.10 8.46 -7.06
CA PRO A 69 -1.85 9.16 -6.87
C PRO A 69 -1.88 10.54 -7.51
N VAL A 70 -1.15 11.48 -6.92
CA VAL A 70 -0.97 12.82 -7.48
C VAL A 70 0.15 12.77 -8.51
N ASP A 71 -0.11 13.25 -9.73
CA ASP A 71 0.84 13.23 -10.84
C ASP A 71 2.20 13.85 -10.45
N ALA A 72 2.17 15.02 -9.81
CA ALA A 72 3.38 15.70 -9.36
C ALA A 72 4.24 14.90 -8.35
N VAL A 73 3.62 13.96 -7.61
CA VAL A 73 4.37 13.04 -6.74
C VAL A 73 5.01 11.93 -7.58
N GLN A 74 4.28 11.35 -8.52
CA GLN A 74 4.81 10.32 -9.41
C GLN A 74 5.98 10.83 -10.25
N ASP A 75 5.91 12.07 -10.74
CA ASP A 75 6.94 12.71 -11.56
C ASP A 75 8.29 12.90 -10.82
N GLN A 76 8.30 12.84 -9.49
CA GLN A 76 9.55 12.89 -8.72
C GLN A 76 10.38 11.60 -8.85
N PHE A 77 9.78 10.49 -9.24
CA PHE A 77 10.45 9.20 -9.38
C PHE A 77 10.93 8.96 -10.82
N GLY A 78 11.68 9.90 -11.38
CA GLY A 78 12.14 9.88 -12.77
C GLY A 78 13.32 8.96 -13.06
N THR A 79 14.11 8.58 -12.05
CA THR A 79 15.30 7.72 -12.23
C THR A 79 14.93 6.25 -12.15
N ARG A 80 14.95 5.56 -13.27
CA ARG A 80 14.71 4.11 -13.31
C ARG A 80 15.94 3.35 -12.86
N ARG A 81 15.73 2.27 -12.10
CA ARG A 81 16.75 1.31 -11.68
C ARG A 81 16.40 -0.09 -12.16
N ALA A 82 17.42 -0.88 -12.39
CA ALA A 82 17.24 -2.29 -12.76
C ALA A 82 16.65 -3.06 -11.57
N LEU A 83 15.76 -3.97 -11.89
CA LEU A 83 15.29 -4.99 -10.94
C LEU A 83 16.35 -6.08 -10.81
N LEU A 84 16.30 -6.83 -9.72
CA LEU A 84 17.18 -7.98 -9.45
C LEU A 84 16.72 -9.27 -10.16
N ILE A 85 15.55 -9.23 -10.80
CA ILE A 85 14.95 -10.34 -11.55
C ILE A 85 15.20 -10.18 -13.05
N GLU A 86 15.48 -11.30 -13.74
CA GLU A 86 15.59 -11.33 -15.19
C GLU A 86 14.22 -11.09 -15.85
N ASP A 87 14.24 -10.44 -17.01
CA ASP A 87 13.04 -10.16 -17.84
C ASP A 87 11.89 -9.44 -17.15
N ALA A 88 12.10 -8.91 -15.94
CA ALA A 88 11.07 -8.25 -15.13
C ALA A 88 9.76 -9.08 -14.97
N HIS A 89 9.86 -10.40 -15.11
CA HIS A 89 8.77 -11.34 -14.95
C HIS A 89 9.08 -12.37 -13.86
N LEU A 90 8.11 -12.61 -12.99
CA LEU A 90 8.26 -13.48 -11.86
C LEU A 90 7.04 -14.39 -11.70
N VAL A 91 7.27 -15.69 -11.65
CA VAL A 91 6.25 -16.67 -11.28
C VAL A 91 6.60 -17.25 -9.92
N VAL A 92 5.73 -17.04 -8.95
CA VAL A 92 5.90 -17.57 -7.59
C VAL A 92 4.83 -18.63 -7.33
N GLN A 93 5.27 -19.84 -7.01
CA GLN A 93 4.39 -20.91 -6.57
C GLN A 93 4.55 -21.07 -5.06
N ALA A 94 3.49 -20.77 -4.32
CA ALA A 94 3.45 -20.97 -2.89
C ALA A 94 3.07 -22.43 -2.58
N GLY A 95 3.79 -23.02 -1.65
CA GLY A 95 3.48 -24.32 -1.07
C GLY A 95 2.97 -24.16 0.36
N SER A 96 3.40 -25.06 1.27
CA SER A 96 3.08 -24.98 2.70
C SER A 96 3.88 -23.90 3.47
N ARG A 97 4.79 -23.18 2.80
CA ARG A 97 5.62 -22.11 3.34
C ARG A 97 5.63 -20.95 2.36
N TYR A 98 6.00 -19.77 2.84
CA TYR A 98 6.25 -18.60 1.97
C TYR A 98 7.37 -18.93 0.99
N SER A 99 7.12 -18.59 -0.28
CA SER A 99 8.13 -18.53 -1.33
C SER A 99 8.39 -17.05 -1.62
N TYR A 100 9.65 -16.66 -1.84
CA TYR A 100 10.01 -15.26 -2.08
C TYR A 100 11.16 -15.17 -3.07
N ASN A 101 11.28 -14.01 -3.69
CA ASN A 101 12.40 -13.64 -4.55
C ASN A 101 12.80 -12.20 -4.23
N ASP A 102 14.09 -11.94 -4.24
CA ASP A 102 14.61 -10.59 -4.16
C ASP A 102 14.35 -9.87 -5.48
N VAL A 103 13.57 -8.81 -5.44
CA VAL A 103 13.11 -8.10 -6.64
C VAL A 103 13.87 -6.79 -6.83
N PHE A 104 14.15 -6.05 -5.75
CA PHE A 104 14.83 -4.77 -5.79
C PHE A 104 15.46 -4.43 -4.44
N THR A 105 16.42 -3.50 -4.47
CA THR A 105 16.97 -2.92 -3.24
C THR A 105 16.16 -1.71 -2.83
N CYS A 106 15.65 -1.71 -1.60
CA CYS A 106 14.92 -0.56 -1.04
C CYS A 106 15.84 0.64 -0.86
N TYR A 107 15.26 1.82 -1.08
CA TYR A 107 15.83 3.12 -0.79
C TYR A 107 14.89 3.88 0.13
N GLU A 108 15.35 4.98 0.69
CA GLU A 108 14.52 5.83 1.56
C GLU A 108 13.27 6.37 0.84
N SER A 109 13.42 6.66 -0.46
CA SER A 109 12.32 7.07 -1.32
C SER A 109 12.40 6.33 -2.65
N PHE A 110 11.32 5.66 -3.02
CA PHE A 110 11.21 4.90 -4.26
C PHE A 110 9.76 4.70 -4.68
N ALA A 111 9.59 4.38 -5.95
CA ALA A 111 8.34 3.87 -6.49
C ALA A 111 8.60 2.56 -7.23
N ILE A 112 7.73 1.58 -7.06
CA ILE A 112 7.72 0.35 -7.83
C ILE A 112 6.33 0.15 -8.42
N SER A 113 6.28 -0.21 -9.72
CA SER A 113 5.04 -0.49 -10.42
C SER A 113 5.17 -1.77 -11.23
N GLY A 114 4.07 -2.44 -11.44
CA GLY A 114 4.01 -3.65 -12.22
C GLY A 114 2.58 -4.12 -12.40
N GLU A 115 2.47 -5.31 -12.93
CA GLU A 115 1.20 -6.01 -13.10
C GLU A 115 1.29 -7.36 -12.39
N PHE A 116 0.16 -7.87 -11.95
CA PHE A 116 0.07 -9.20 -11.37
C PHE A 116 -1.24 -9.89 -11.74
N THR A 117 -1.17 -11.19 -11.87
CA THR A 117 -2.30 -12.10 -11.84
C THR A 117 -2.06 -13.13 -10.75
N PHE A 118 -3.10 -13.70 -10.22
CA PHE A 118 -2.98 -14.78 -9.25
C PHE A 118 -3.98 -15.90 -9.55
N GLU A 119 -3.64 -17.09 -9.13
CA GLU A 119 -4.50 -18.26 -9.15
C GLU A 119 -4.58 -18.84 -7.75
N GLY A 120 -5.78 -19.28 -7.37
CA GLY A 120 -5.99 -19.82 -6.04
C GLY A 120 -6.32 -18.77 -4.97
N GLN A 121 -6.19 -19.16 -3.70
CA GLN A 121 -6.66 -18.37 -2.54
C GLN A 121 -5.54 -18.05 -1.54
N GLY A 122 -4.29 -18.18 -1.95
CA GLY A 122 -3.15 -17.89 -1.09
C GLY A 122 -2.87 -16.38 -1.02
N SER A 123 -2.24 -15.95 0.07
CA SER A 123 -1.75 -14.57 0.19
C SER A 123 -0.45 -14.39 -0.59
N PHE A 124 -0.28 -13.20 -1.17
CA PHE A 124 0.94 -12.77 -1.85
C PHE A 124 1.15 -11.27 -1.60
N GLY A 125 2.33 -10.73 -1.92
CA GLY A 125 2.55 -9.30 -1.73
C GLY A 125 4.02 -8.90 -1.76
N LEU A 126 4.32 -7.74 -1.16
CA LEU A 126 5.66 -7.16 -1.06
C LEU A 126 6.17 -7.29 0.38
N ALA A 127 7.33 -7.90 0.55
CA ALA A 127 8.02 -7.98 1.83
C ALA A 127 9.21 -7.00 1.85
N PHE A 128 9.35 -6.27 2.95
CA PHE A 128 10.45 -5.33 3.19
C PHE A 128 11.28 -5.80 4.37
N ASP A 129 12.58 -5.51 4.35
CA ASP A 129 13.55 -5.93 5.37
C ASP A 129 13.62 -7.46 5.55
N PHE A 130 13.31 -8.19 4.50
CA PHE A 130 13.39 -9.64 4.51
C PHE A 130 14.83 -10.09 4.20
N ASN A 131 15.47 -10.74 5.14
CA ASN A 131 16.86 -11.23 5.00
C ASN A 131 16.99 -12.76 4.99
N GLY A 132 15.89 -13.45 4.70
CA GLY A 132 15.84 -14.90 4.61
C GLY A 132 15.90 -15.67 5.93
N ASN A 133 16.55 -15.10 6.94
CA ASN A 133 16.71 -15.71 8.26
C ASN A 133 16.07 -14.88 9.39
N SER A 134 15.52 -13.73 9.08
CA SER A 134 14.87 -12.86 10.05
C SER A 134 13.39 -13.17 10.16
N GLU A 135 12.91 -13.28 11.37
CA GLU A 135 11.47 -13.26 11.63
C GLU A 135 10.90 -11.83 11.59
N LYS A 136 11.74 -10.85 11.28
CA LYS A 136 11.41 -9.43 11.29
C LYS A 136 11.33 -8.88 9.88
N TYR A 137 10.21 -9.05 9.24
CA TYR A 137 9.91 -8.37 7.99
C TYR A 137 8.56 -7.67 8.06
N LYS A 138 8.37 -6.73 7.18
CA LYS A 138 7.13 -5.99 7.03
C LYS A 138 6.51 -6.40 5.70
N LEU A 139 5.26 -6.83 5.74
CA LEU A 139 4.59 -7.46 4.63
C LEU A 139 3.31 -6.68 4.28
N ILE A 140 3.25 -6.16 3.07
CA ILE A 140 2.00 -5.74 2.44
C ILE A 140 1.43 -6.97 1.77
N SER A 141 0.40 -7.57 2.35
CA SER A 141 -0.24 -8.77 1.84
C SER A 141 -1.54 -8.48 1.14
N LEU A 142 -1.71 -9.06 -0.02
CA LEU A 142 -2.98 -9.25 -0.69
C LEU A 142 -3.54 -10.61 -0.30
N ILE A 143 -4.75 -10.66 0.24
CA ILE A 143 -5.40 -11.88 0.69
C ILE A 143 -6.73 -12.02 -0.06
N PRO A 144 -6.73 -12.61 -1.26
CA PRO A 144 -7.89 -12.60 -2.14
C PRO A 144 -9.10 -13.37 -1.58
N SER A 145 -8.85 -14.39 -0.77
CA SER A 145 -9.92 -15.22 -0.17
C SER A 145 -10.81 -14.44 0.79
N ASP A 146 -10.25 -13.38 1.38
CA ASP A 146 -10.94 -12.58 2.39
C ASP A 146 -11.31 -11.18 1.85
N GLY A 147 -10.98 -10.89 0.58
CA GLY A 147 -11.18 -9.57 -0.01
C GLY A 147 -10.35 -8.47 0.66
N LEU A 148 -9.24 -8.84 1.31
CA LEU A 148 -8.46 -7.93 2.16
C LEU A 148 -7.10 -7.60 1.57
N LEU A 149 -6.70 -6.33 1.73
CA LEU A 149 -5.33 -5.89 1.62
C LEU A 149 -4.80 -5.60 3.03
N GLN A 150 -3.76 -6.29 3.43
CA GLN A 150 -3.19 -6.19 4.78
C GLN A 150 -1.74 -5.72 4.75
N LEU A 151 -1.37 -4.92 5.76
CA LEU A 151 0.01 -4.76 6.19
C LEU A 151 0.19 -5.45 7.53
N SER A 152 1.14 -6.35 7.63
CA SER A 152 1.48 -7.01 8.88
C SER A 152 2.96 -6.94 9.19
N PHE A 153 3.27 -6.89 10.49
CA PHE A 153 4.62 -7.12 11.00
C PHE A 153 4.75 -8.58 11.42
N ASN A 154 5.86 -9.19 11.10
CA ASN A 154 6.11 -10.57 11.50
C ASN A 154 6.52 -10.71 12.98
N GLU A 155 6.76 -9.65 13.69
CA GLU A 155 6.93 -9.65 15.14
C GLU A 155 5.59 -9.92 15.84
N GLY A 156 5.25 -11.19 16.03
CA GLY A 156 4.01 -11.58 16.69
C GLY A 156 2.76 -11.51 15.82
N GLY A 157 2.89 -11.39 14.49
CA GLY A 157 1.75 -11.39 13.57
C GLY A 157 0.80 -10.20 13.73
N MET A 158 1.29 -9.07 14.20
CA MET A 158 0.45 -7.92 14.49
C MET A 158 -0.06 -7.24 13.22
N LEU A 159 -1.38 -7.22 13.03
CA LEU A 159 -2.05 -6.46 11.99
C LEU A 159 -2.02 -4.96 12.32
N ILE A 160 -1.41 -4.18 11.42
CA ILE A 160 -1.30 -2.73 11.59
C ILE A 160 -2.46 -1.98 10.92
N THR A 161 -2.76 -2.32 9.68
CA THR A 161 -3.84 -1.67 8.91
C THR A 161 -4.35 -2.62 7.85
N GLU A 162 -5.58 -2.42 7.42
CA GLU A 162 -6.23 -3.20 6.39
C GLU A 162 -7.28 -2.38 5.65
N LYS A 163 -7.58 -2.78 4.43
CA LYS A 163 -8.71 -2.31 3.65
C LYS A 163 -9.22 -3.46 2.78
N GLU A 164 -10.52 -3.56 2.65
CA GLU A 164 -11.16 -4.50 1.74
C GLU A 164 -10.92 -4.07 0.28
N VAL A 165 -10.50 -5.02 -0.54
CA VAL A 165 -10.39 -4.88 -2.00
C VAL A 165 -10.92 -6.13 -2.66
N GLU A 166 -11.68 -5.97 -3.74
CA GLU A 166 -12.22 -7.08 -4.51
C GLU A 166 -11.23 -7.48 -5.61
N LEU A 167 -10.69 -8.70 -5.52
CA LEU A 167 -9.77 -9.25 -6.50
C LEU A 167 -10.28 -10.60 -7.00
N ASN A 168 -10.24 -10.82 -8.31
CA ASN A 168 -10.69 -12.05 -8.95
C ASN A 168 -9.50 -12.84 -9.49
N PRO A 169 -9.43 -14.15 -9.23
CA PRO A 169 -8.41 -15.01 -9.83
C PRO A 169 -8.44 -14.96 -11.36
N GLY A 170 -7.27 -14.99 -11.97
CA GLY A 170 -7.10 -14.94 -13.43
C GLY A 170 -7.26 -13.56 -14.06
N GLN A 171 -7.68 -12.55 -13.30
CA GLN A 171 -7.71 -11.16 -13.77
C GLN A 171 -6.34 -10.52 -13.63
N ASN A 172 -5.95 -9.68 -14.59
CA ASN A 172 -4.74 -8.87 -14.52
C ASN A 172 -5.03 -7.55 -13.80
N TYR A 173 -4.18 -7.20 -12.85
CA TYR A 173 -4.23 -5.97 -12.08
C TYR A 173 -2.92 -5.23 -12.20
N SER A 174 -2.97 -3.92 -12.33
CA SER A 174 -1.79 -3.08 -12.15
C SER A 174 -1.59 -2.75 -10.66
N PHE A 175 -0.35 -2.58 -10.25
CA PHE A 175 -0.06 -2.01 -8.94
C PHE A 175 1.00 -0.92 -9.04
N THR A 176 0.94 0.01 -8.11
CA THR A 176 2.00 0.98 -7.83
C THR A 176 2.15 1.12 -6.33
N TYR A 177 3.37 1.03 -5.85
CA TYR A 177 3.72 1.36 -4.48
C TYR A 177 4.71 2.53 -4.48
N ILE A 178 4.38 3.59 -3.77
CA ILE A 178 5.20 4.79 -3.63
C ILE A 178 5.57 4.92 -2.17
N GLN A 179 6.85 5.01 -1.86
CA GLN A 179 7.37 5.24 -0.51
C GLN A 179 8.23 6.49 -0.46
N GLU A 180 8.03 7.29 0.58
CA GLU A 180 8.91 8.38 0.97
C GLU A 180 9.19 8.27 2.47
N GLY A 181 10.45 8.09 2.81
CA GLY A 181 10.86 7.78 4.17
C GLY A 181 10.11 6.57 4.73
N SER A 182 9.39 6.76 5.80
CA SER A 182 8.61 5.68 6.43
C SER A 182 7.16 5.57 5.95
N VAL A 183 6.71 6.44 5.04
CA VAL A 183 5.31 6.43 4.56
C VAL A 183 5.25 5.86 3.16
N GLY A 184 4.37 4.90 2.97
CA GLY A 184 4.08 4.34 1.67
C GLY A 184 2.58 4.35 1.35
N VAL A 185 2.26 4.39 0.07
CA VAL A 185 0.89 4.21 -0.42
C VAL A 185 0.89 3.14 -1.50
N PHE A 186 0.05 2.15 -1.32
CA PHE A 186 -0.17 1.08 -2.29
C PHE A 186 -1.43 1.36 -3.08
N TYR A 187 -1.32 1.29 -4.39
CA TYR A 187 -2.39 1.48 -5.35
C TYR A 187 -2.62 0.20 -6.15
N ILE A 188 -3.87 -0.10 -6.46
CA ILE A 188 -4.29 -1.17 -7.38
C ILE A 188 -5.15 -0.52 -8.46
N ASP A 189 -4.83 -0.75 -9.73
CA ASP A 189 -5.50 -0.15 -10.89
C ASP A 189 -5.66 1.38 -10.79
N GLY A 190 -4.65 2.03 -10.20
CA GLY A 190 -4.63 3.47 -9.96
C GLY A 190 -5.48 3.95 -8.77
N GLU A 191 -6.18 3.06 -8.08
CA GLU A 191 -6.96 3.39 -6.88
C GLU A 191 -6.14 3.16 -5.61
N ALA A 192 -6.16 4.12 -4.69
CA ALA A 192 -5.50 3.96 -3.40
C ALA A 192 -6.12 2.80 -2.61
N ALA A 193 -5.31 1.80 -2.37
CA ALA A 193 -5.71 0.63 -1.61
C ALA A 193 -5.30 0.77 -0.15
N LEU A 194 -4.07 1.21 0.13
CA LEU A 194 -3.60 1.23 1.51
C LEU A 194 -2.45 2.21 1.74
N THR A 195 -2.64 3.17 2.64
CA THR A 195 -1.54 3.93 3.24
C THR A 195 -0.90 3.09 4.34
N VAL A 196 0.41 2.95 4.29
CA VAL A 196 1.21 2.18 5.23
C VAL A 196 2.30 3.02 5.87
N ARG A 197 2.83 2.56 6.98
CA ARG A 197 4.01 3.14 7.63
C ARG A 197 5.01 2.05 7.94
N ILE A 198 6.13 2.09 7.24
CA ILE A 198 7.21 1.10 7.32
C ILE A 198 8.44 1.79 7.89
N TYR A 199 8.73 1.54 9.16
CA TYR A 199 9.92 2.08 9.82
C TYR A 199 11.15 1.22 9.52
N GLY A 200 12.28 1.89 9.27
CA GLY A 200 13.57 1.23 9.13
C GLY A 200 13.70 0.35 7.90
N ALA A 201 12.89 0.56 6.87
CA ALA A 201 13.14 -0.02 5.55
C ALA A 201 14.36 0.71 4.95
N SER A 202 15.53 0.37 5.42
CA SER A 202 16.81 0.73 4.82
C SER A 202 17.40 -0.53 4.24
N GLY A 203 17.55 -0.57 2.92
CA GLY A 203 18.26 -1.64 2.25
C GLY A 203 19.75 -1.62 2.57
#